data_3c66d57622d5c2b7e048857ec1a49a2d
#
_entry.id   3c66d57622d5c2b7e048857ec1a49a2d
#
_cell.length_a   1.000
_cell.length_b   1.000
_cell.length_c   1.000
_cell.angle_alpha   90.00
_cell.angle_beta   90.00
_cell.angle_gamma   90.00
#
_symmetry.space_group_name_H-M   'P 1'
#
loop_
_entity.id
_entity.type
_entity.pdbx_description
1 polymer ?
#
loop_
_entity_poly.entity_id
_entity_poly.type
_entity_poly.pdbx_seq_one_letter_code
_entity_poly.pdbx_strand_id
1 'polypeptide(L)'
;MDGSISEPVKTKRSRPVLVADEIKEWVVKKDLKSGDKLPNESEMIDLFGVSKGTVREALRILEAQGLISTKTGPGGGSIVAKVSVERTRALLALSLIHI
;
A
#
# COMPACT_ATOMS: atom_id res chain seq x y z
N MET A 1 -12.81 31.94 -1.29
CA MET A 1 -12.67 31.21 -1.00
C MET A 1 -11.97 30.73 -1.20
N ASP A 2 -12.21 30.84 -1.05
CA ASP A 2 -11.77 30.27 -0.98
C ASP A 2 -11.21 29.63 -1.18
N GLY A 3 -11.02 30.08 -1.22
CA GLY A 3 -9.87 29.37 -1.45
C GLY A 3 -9.91 28.14 -0.97
N SER A 4 -10.33 28.16 -0.16
CA SER A 4 -10.65 26.97 0.45
C SER A 4 -10.83 25.86 -0.50
N ILE A 5 -10.96 26.20 -1.68
CA ILE A 5 -11.32 25.22 -2.62
C ILE A 5 -10.21 24.26 -2.91
N SER A 6 -9.02 24.76 -3.07
CA SER A 6 -7.93 23.87 -3.38
C SER A 6 -7.55 23.01 -2.19
N GLU A 7 -7.70 23.52 -1.02
CA GLU A 7 -7.37 22.73 0.13
C GLU A 7 -8.24 21.53 0.30
N PRO A 8 -9.53 21.67 0.17
CA PRO A 8 -10.35 20.48 0.25
C PRO A 8 -9.95 19.41 -0.72
N VAL A 9 -9.52 19.80 -1.87
CA VAL A 9 -9.07 18.81 -2.84
C VAL A 9 -7.85 18.06 -2.35
N LYS A 10 -6.90 18.78 -1.79
CA LYS A 10 -5.70 18.14 -1.29
C LYS A 10 -5.98 17.23 -0.13
N THR A 11 -6.87 17.64 0.72
CA THR A 11 -7.12 16.87 1.91
C THR A 11 -8.11 15.75 1.70
N LYS A 12 -8.67 15.67 0.51
CA LYS A 12 -9.66 14.66 0.24
C LYS A 12 -9.11 13.37 -0.27
N ARG A 13 -8.00 12.95 0.26
CA ARG A 13 -7.57 11.61 0.01
C ARG A 13 -8.55 10.69 0.69
N SER A 14 -8.99 9.66 -0.02
CA SER A 14 -9.94 8.73 0.54
C SER A 14 -9.28 7.99 1.69
N ARG A 15 -10.12 7.51 2.60
CA ARG A 15 -9.61 6.75 3.72
C ARG A 15 -8.82 5.52 3.28
N PRO A 16 -9.26 4.76 2.27
CA PRO A 16 -8.45 3.64 1.80
C PRO A 16 -7.07 4.04 1.31
N VAL A 17 -6.94 5.19 0.67
CA VAL A 17 -5.64 5.66 0.22
C VAL A 17 -4.74 5.97 1.40
N LEU A 18 -5.30 6.62 2.42
CA LEU A 18 -4.53 6.91 3.62
C LEU A 18 -4.09 5.63 4.33
N VAL A 19 -4.98 4.66 4.40
CA VAL A 19 -4.63 3.38 5.03
C VAL A 19 -3.57 2.65 4.20
N ALA A 20 -3.66 2.72 2.89
CA ALA A 20 -2.62 2.13 2.04
C ALA A 20 -1.26 2.74 2.35
N ASP A 21 -1.20 4.06 2.53
CA ASP A 21 0.04 4.72 2.90
C ASP A 21 0.52 4.28 4.28
N GLU A 22 -0.38 4.12 5.22
CA GLU A 22 -0.02 3.65 6.55
C GLU A 22 0.53 2.22 6.52
N ILE A 23 -0.05 1.38 5.68
CA ILE A 23 0.44 0.01 5.52
C ILE A 23 1.86 0.02 4.97
N LYS A 24 2.13 0.90 3.99
CA LYS A 24 3.48 1.02 3.44
C LYS A 24 4.48 1.40 4.53
N GLU A 25 4.11 2.38 5.34
CA GLU A 25 4.98 2.80 6.43
C GLU A 25 5.20 1.68 7.43
N TRP A 26 4.15 0.94 7.71
CA TRP A 26 4.22 -0.17 8.65
C TRP A 26 5.17 -1.24 8.14
N VAL A 27 5.11 -1.55 6.84
CA VAL A 27 6.00 -2.51 6.23
C VAL A 27 7.46 -2.09 6.37
N VAL A 28 7.72 -0.81 6.14
CA VAL A 28 9.07 -0.28 6.27
C VAL A 28 9.54 -0.32 7.72
N LYS A 29 8.69 0.10 8.63
CA LYS A 29 9.05 0.11 10.05
C LYS A 29 9.34 -1.28 10.59
N LYS A 30 8.59 -2.26 10.15
CA LYS A 30 8.78 -3.65 10.58
C LYS A 30 9.85 -4.36 9.77
N ASP A 31 10.43 -3.67 8.80
CA ASP A 31 11.49 -4.21 7.96
C ASP A 31 11.06 -5.51 7.27
N LEU A 32 9.85 -5.52 6.75
CA LEU A 32 9.35 -6.69 6.04
C LEU A 32 10.01 -6.79 4.68
N LYS A 33 10.31 -8.02 4.30
CA LYS A 33 10.96 -8.30 3.02
C LYS A 33 9.97 -8.94 2.07
N SER A 34 10.36 -9.04 0.81
CA SER A 34 9.55 -9.72 -0.19
C SER A 34 9.19 -11.12 0.29
N GLY A 35 7.92 -11.43 0.18
CA GLY A 35 7.41 -12.72 0.62
C GLY A 35 6.94 -12.77 2.06
N ASP A 36 7.28 -11.78 2.86
CA ASP A 36 6.85 -11.74 4.25
C ASP A 36 5.35 -11.46 4.31
N LYS A 37 4.72 -12.05 5.29
CA LYS A 37 3.28 -11.90 5.46
C LYS A 37 2.93 -10.57 6.11
N LEU A 38 1.86 -9.98 5.61
CA LEU A 38 1.25 -8.82 6.24
C LEU A 38 0.25 -9.29 7.28
N PRO A 39 -0.16 -8.42 8.21
CA PRO A 39 -1.23 -8.77 9.13
C PRO A 39 -2.49 -9.12 8.35
N ASN A 40 -3.33 -9.97 8.92
CA ASN A 40 -4.58 -10.30 8.25
C ASN A 40 -5.58 -9.13 8.38
N GLU A 41 -6.72 -9.25 7.71
CA GLU A 41 -7.72 -8.18 7.72
C GLU A 41 -8.14 -7.78 9.12
N SER A 42 -8.42 -8.76 9.96
CA SER A 42 -8.82 -8.49 11.34
C SER A 42 -7.77 -7.69 12.08
N GLU A 43 -6.53 -8.10 11.93
CA GLU A 43 -5.42 -7.39 12.58
C GLU A 43 -5.28 -5.98 12.06
N MET A 44 -5.46 -5.79 10.77
CA MET A 44 -5.38 -4.46 10.17
C MET A 44 -6.50 -3.55 10.63
N ILE A 45 -7.70 -4.10 10.77
CA ILE A 45 -8.81 -3.34 11.30
C ILE A 45 -8.45 -2.79 12.67
N ASP A 46 -7.86 -3.62 13.51
CA ASP A 46 -7.47 -3.20 14.85
C ASP A 46 -6.29 -2.23 14.83
N LEU A 47 -5.30 -2.51 14.00
CA LEU A 47 -4.10 -1.68 13.94
C LEU A 47 -4.39 -0.27 13.44
N PHE A 48 -5.21 -0.16 12.42
CA PHE A 48 -5.45 1.13 11.78
C PHE A 48 -6.77 1.75 12.18
N GLY A 49 -7.59 1.04 12.93
CA GLY A 49 -8.83 1.59 13.45
C GLY A 49 -9.83 1.94 12.36
N VAL A 50 -9.95 1.10 11.35
CA VAL A 50 -10.82 1.37 10.22
C VAL A 50 -11.73 0.17 9.94
N SER A 51 -12.67 0.34 9.04
CA SER A 51 -13.61 -0.73 8.71
C SER A 51 -12.97 -1.77 7.82
N LYS A 52 -13.61 -2.93 7.77
CA LYS A 52 -13.19 -4.02 6.91
C LYS A 52 -13.16 -3.60 5.43
N GLY A 53 -14.17 -2.85 5.00
CA GLY A 53 -14.22 -2.38 3.63
C GLY A 53 -13.06 -1.46 3.29
N THR A 54 -12.69 -0.61 4.24
CA THR A 54 -11.56 0.29 4.06
C THR A 54 -10.26 -0.49 3.92
N VAL A 55 -10.09 -1.51 4.78
CA VAL A 55 -8.89 -2.36 4.70
C VAL A 55 -8.82 -3.06 3.35
N ARG A 56 -9.93 -3.64 2.92
CA ARG A 56 -9.95 -4.35 1.65
C ARG A 56 -9.61 -3.45 0.47
N GLU A 57 -10.16 -2.24 0.49
CA GLU A 57 -9.89 -1.31 -0.60
C GLU A 57 -8.43 -0.86 -0.57
N ALA A 58 -7.89 -0.62 0.61
CA ALA A 58 -6.48 -0.26 0.74
C ALA A 58 -5.58 -1.37 0.19
N LEU A 59 -5.91 -2.62 0.49
CA LEU A 59 -5.14 -3.75 -0.02
C LEU A 59 -5.22 -3.84 -1.54
N ARG A 60 -6.39 -3.56 -2.11
CA ARG A 60 -6.53 -3.53 -3.56
C ARG A 60 -5.64 -2.47 -4.19
N ILE A 61 -5.57 -1.31 -3.56
CA ILE A 61 -4.73 -0.22 -4.04
C ILE A 61 -3.28 -0.67 -4.05
N LEU A 62 -2.83 -1.28 -2.98
CA LEU A 62 -1.45 -1.74 -2.88
C LEU A 62 -1.16 -2.86 -3.87
N GLU A 63 -2.11 -3.74 -4.08
CA GLU A 63 -1.96 -4.82 -5.04
C GLU A 63 -1.87 -4.26 -6.46
N ALA A 64 -2.70 -3.29 -6.77
CA ALA A 64 -2.67 -2.64 -8.07
C ALA A 64 -1.34 -1.93 -8.31
N GLN A 65 -0.71 -1.46 -7.25
CA GLN A 65 0.60 -0.82 -7.35
C GLN A 65 1.73 -1.85 -7.40
N GLY A 66 1.41 -3.13 -7.27
CA GLY A 66 2.42 -4.17 -7.31
C GLY A 66 3.22 -4.30 -6.03
N LEU A 67 2.75 -3.73 -4.94
CA LEU A 67 3.49 -3.74 -3.67
C LEU A 67 3.16 -4.93 -2.81
N ILE A 68 1.99 -5.51 -2.99
CA ILE A 68 1.60 -6.72 -2.28
C ILE A 68 0.97 -7.70 -3.24
N SER A 69 0.91 -8.96 -2.82
CA SER A 69 0.19 -10.01 -3.52
C SER A 69 -0.76 -10.68 -2.56
N THR A 70 -1.89 -11.10 -3.05
CA THR A 70 -2.87 -11.80 -2.24
C THR A 70 -2.88 -13.26 -2.61
N LYS A 71 -2.82 -14.12 -1.60
CA LYS A 71 -2.93 -15.55 -1.80
C LYS A 71 -4.29 -16.01 -1.32
N THR A 72 -4.86 -16.94 -2.06
CA THR A 72 -6.15 -17.52 -1.69
C THR A 72 -5.93 -18.88 -1.05
N GLY A 73 -6.97 -19.38 -0.37
CA GLY A 73 -6.94 -20.71 0.20
C GLY A 73 -6.48 -20.71 1.65
N PRO A 74 -6.36 -21.91 2.24
CA PRO A 74 -5.94 -22.03 3.64
C PRO A 74 -4.57 -21.42 3.85
N GLY A 75 -4.43 -20.62 4.88
CA GLY A 75 -3.20 -19.93 5.14
C GLY A 75 -2.95 -18.78 4.21
N GLY A 76 -3.96 -18.40 3.42
CA GLY A 76 -3.83 -17.29 2.50
C GLY A 76 -3.78 -15.96 3.21
N GLY A 77 -3.69 -14.90 2.44
CA GLY A 77 -3.59 -13.54 2.95
C GLY A 77 -2.70 -12.74 2.04
N SER A 78 -2.27 -11.59 2.53
CA SER A 78 -1.41 -10.70 1.75
C SER A 78 0.04 -10.87 2.14
N ILE A 79 0.90 -10.78 1.17
CA ILE A 79 2.35 -10.82 1.39
C ILE A 79 2.99 -9.64 0.66
N VAL A 80 4.16 -9.27 1.10
CA VAL A 80 4.94 -8.25 0.41
C VAL A 80 5.34 -8.84 -0.94
N ALA A 81 5.02 -8.15 -2.01
CA ALA A 81 5.27 -8.67 -3.34
C ALA A 81 6.76 -8.70 -3.64
N LYS A 82 7.13 -9.65 -4.49
CA LYS A 82 8.48 -9.69 -4.98
C LYS A 82 8.66 -8.59 -6.00
N VAL A 83 9.48 -7.62 -5.68
CA VAL A 83 9.80 -6.59 -6.63
C VAL A 83 10.98 -7.09 -7.44
N SER A 84 10.80 -7.18 -8.73
CA SER A 84 11.88 -7.62 -9.61
C SER A 84 13.01 -6.60 -9.55
N VAL A 85 14.21 -7.09 -9.29
CA VAL A 85 15.38 -6.22 -9.28
C VAL A 85 15.55 -5.56 -10.64
N GLU A 86 15.30 -6.30 -11.69
CA GLU A 86 15.39 -5.78 -13.04
C GLU A 86 14.43 -4.64 -13.27
N ARG A 87 13.20 -4.79 -12.80
CA ARG A 87 12.19 -3.77 -12.94
C ARG A 87 12.60 -2.50 -12.21
N THR A 88 13.14 -2.68 -11.01
CA THR A 88 13.61 -1.55 -10.22
C THR A 88 14.75 -0.84 -10.92
N ARG A 89 15.68 -1.60 -11.46
CA ARG A 89 16.79 -1.02 -12.21
C ARG A 89 16.33 -0.26 -13.43
N ALA A 90 15.36 -0.81 -14.14
CA ALA A 90 14.82 -0.15 -15.32
C ALA A 90 14.21 1.20 -14.96
N LEU A 91 13.47 1.24 -13.86
CA LEU A 91 12.86 2.49 -13.42
C LEU A 91 13.90 3.52 -13.03
N LEU A 92 14.93 3.08 -12.33
CA LEU A 92 16.02 3.97 -11.92
C LEU A 92 16.78 4.47 -13.13
N ALA A 93 17.02 3.59 -14.08
CA ALA A 93 17.74 3.98 -15.30
C ALA A 93 16.97 5.03 -16.08
N LEU A 94 15.66 4.86 -16.18
CA LEU A 94 14.82 5.85 -16.85
C LEU A 94 14.88 7.19 -16.14
N SER A 95 14.88 7.19 -14.84
CA SER A 95 14.97 8.42 -14.06
C SER A 95 16.28 9.11 -14.33
N LEU A 96 17.37 8.37 -14.37
CA LEU A 96 18.69 8.94 -14.63
C LEU A 96 18.77 9.53 -16.01
N ILE A 97 18.17 8.87 -16.98
CA ILE A 97 18.20 9.36 -18.35
C ILE A 97 17.47 10.69 -18.48
N HIS A 98 16.44 10.88 -17.70
CA HIS A 98 15.63 12.08 -17.77
C HIS A 98 16.23 13.26 -17.02
N ILE A 99 17.23 13.02 -16.25
CA ILE A 99 17.93 14.07 -15.56
C ILE A 99 18.95 14.71 -16.48
#